data_18228d7346f3936e489732d17610a47f
#
_entry.id   18228d7346f3936e489732d17610a47f
#
_cell.length_a   1.000
_cell.length_b   1.000
_cell.length_c   1.000
_cell.angle_alpha   90.00
_cell.angle_beta   90.00
_cell.angle_gamma   90.00
#
_symmetry.space_group_name_H-M   'P 1'
#
loop_
_entity.id
_entity.type
_entity.pdbx_description
1 polymer ?
#
loop_
_entity_poly.entity_id
_entity_poly.type
_entity_poly.pdbx_seq_one_letter_code
_entity_poly.pdbx_strand_id
1 'polypeptide(L)'
;MQEYAFRRSTTANPFPSMMGRVCPAPCQDGCNRNNVEDFVGINAVEQYIGDQAIAEGFSFSCTEEMSGKKIAIVGGGPAGMSAAYQLRKLGHASVIFESHDKLGGMMRFGIPSYRTPDSHLDPEINRILA
;
A
#
# COMPACT_ATOMS: atom_id res chain seq x y z
N MET A 1 -1.27 -3.52 -19.40
CA MET A 1 -2.37 -2.81 -18.71
C MET A 1 -2.32 -2.94 -17.19
N GLN A 2 -2.04 -4.11 -16.63
CA GLN A 2 -2.00 -4.33 -15.16
C GLN A 2 -0.95 -3.47 -14.44
N GLU A 3 0.27 -3.38 -14.96
CA GLU A 3 1.30 -2.51 -14.39
C GLU A 3 0.91 -1.02 -14.40
N TYR A 4 0.24 -0.56 -15.45
CA TYR A 4 -0.28 0.81 -15.49
C TYR A 4 -1.36 1.03 -14.41
N ALA A 5 -2.27 0.07 -14.23
CA ALA A 5 -3.29 0.13 -13.18
C ALA A 5 -2.64 0.15 -11.78
N PHE A 6 -1.61 -0.69 -11.56
CA PHE A 6 -0.82 -0.68 -10.32
C PHE A 6 -0.17 0.69 -10.08
N ARG A 7 0.53 1.25 -11.08
CA ARG A 7 1.16 2.57 -10.96
C ARG A 7 0.16 3.68 -10.64
N ARG A 8 -1.04 3.63 -11.21
CA ARG A 8 -2.12 4.59 -10.92
C ARG A 8 -2.69 4.42 -9.52
N SER A 9 -2.98 3.20 -9.11
CA SER A 9 -3.48 2.88 -7.76
C SER A 9 -2.49 3.32 -6.69
N THR A 10 -1.21 3.02 -6.88
CA THR A 10 -0.16 3.33 -5.92
C THR A 10 0.30 4.80 -5.91
N THR A 11 -0.29 5.66 -6.72
CA THR A 11 -0.05 7.11 -6.61
C THR A 11 -0.37 7.62 -5.21
N ALA A 12 -1.44 7.13 -4.60
CA ALA A 12 -1.88 7.51 -3.26
C ALA A 12 -1.66 6.39 -2.22
N ASN A 13 -1.90 5.14 -2.59
CA ASN A 13 -1.89 4.00 -1.68
C ASN A 13 -0.77 2.99 -2.03
N PRO A 14 0.31 2.88 -1.20
CA PRO A 14 1.38 1.93 -1.46
C PRO A 14 1.04 0.47 -1.08
N PHE A 15 -0.14 0.21 -0.49
CA PHE A 15 -0.59 -1.09 0.01
C PHE A 15 -1.90 -1.57 -0.63
N PRO A 16 -2.02 -1.67 -1.96
CA PRO A 16 -3.30 -2.00 -2.58
C PRO A 16 -3.80 -3.40 -2.20
N SER A 17 -2.93 -4.39 -2.02
CA SER A 17 -3.32 -5.73 -1.58
C SER A 17 -3.87 -5.72 -0.16
N MET A 18 -3.17 -5.06 0.78
CA MET A 18 -3.61 -4.98 2.18
C MET A 18 -4.85 -4.11 2.35
N MET A 19 -4.87 -2.93 1.73
CA MET A 19 -6.02 -2.01 1.84
C MET A 19 -7.28 -2.61 1.22
N GLY A 20 -7.17 -3.32 0.11
CA GLY A 20 -8.28 -4.06 -0.47
C GLY A 20 -8.88 -5.15 0.45
N ARG A 21 -8.09 -5.65 1.42
CA ARG A 21 -8.56 -6.63 2.43
C ARG A 21 -9.19 -6.00 3.66
N VAL A 22 -8.79 -4.80 4.03
CA VAL A 22 -9.21 -4.19 5.31
C VAL A 22 -10.19 -3.04 5.14
N CYS A 23 -10.23 -2.41 3.98
CA CYS A 23 -11.13 -1.29 3.71
C CYS A 23 -12.60 -1.73 3.79
N PRO A 24 -13.47 -1.04 4.54
CA PRO A 24 -14.91 -1.33 4.60
C PRO A 24 -15.66 -0.85 3.36
N ALA A 25 -15.00 -0.20 2.41
CA ALA A 25 -15.50 0.27 1.13
C ALA A 25 -16.78 1.15 1.20
N PRO A 26 -16.86 2.19 2.04
CA PRO A 26 -18.03 3.06 2.13
C PRO A 26 -18.35 3.80 0.82
N CYS A 27 -17.36 3.91 -0.06
CA CYS A 27 -17.56 4.46 -1.41
C CYS A 27 -18.47 3.58 -2.29
N GLN A 28 -18.64 2.31 -1.96
CA GLN A 28 -19.55 1.41 -2.68
C GLN A 28 -20.99 1.64 -2.24
N ASP A 29 -21.24 1.91 -0.95
CA ASP A 29 -22.56 2.22 -0.43
C ASP A 29 -23.12 3.54 -1.02
N GLY A 30 -22.25 4.54 -1.17
CA GLY A 30 -22.59 5.85 -1.75
C GLY A 30 -22.36 5.95 -3.25
N CYS A 31 -22.19 4.84 -3.96
CA CYS A 31 -21.92 4.85 -5.39
C CYS A 31 -23.14 5.33 -6.19
N ASN A 32 -22.95 6.34 -7.04
CA ASN A 32 -24.03 6.84 -7.91
C ASN A 32 -24.58 5.76 -8.87
N ARG A 33 -23.78 4.74 -9.17
CA ARG A 33 -24.18 3.61 -10.00
C ARG A 33 -25.31 2.79 -9.37
N ASN A 34 -25.42 2.77 -8.03
CA ASN A 34 -26.52 2.10 -7.31
C ASN A 34 -27.93 2.57 -7.71
N ASN A 35 -28.04 3.71 -8.42
CA ASN A 35 -29.32 4.19 -8.93
C ASN A 35 -29.77 3.46 -10.20
N VAL A 36 -28.91 2.70 -10.87
CA VAL A 36 -29.19 2.04 -12.14
C VAL A 36 -28.79 0.57 -12.16
N GLU A 37 -27.77 0.18 -11.41
CA GLU A 37 -27.24 -1.19 -11.30
C GLU A 37 -26.36 -1.32 -10.06
N ASP A 38 -25.63 -2.43 -9.91
CA ASP A 38 -24.73 -2.65 -8.79
C ASP A 38 -23.58 -1.64 -8.77
N PHE A 39 -23.06 -1.34 -7.57
CA PHE A 39 -21.92 -0.43 -7.36
C PHE A 39 -20.67 -0.86 -8.14
N VAL A 40 -19.77 0.08 -8.37
CA VAL A 40 -18.43 -0.23 -8.85
C VAL A 40 -17.62 -0.88 -7.72
N GLY A 41 -17.20 -2.13 -7.89
CA GLY A 41 -16.44 -2.91 -6.90
C GLY A 41 -14.99 -2.42 -6.73
N ILE A 42 -14.81 -1.17 -6.31
CA ILE A 42 -13.50 -0.50 -6.20
C ILE A 42 -12.57 -1.27 -5.27
N ASN A 43 -13.09 -1.73 -4.14
CA ASN A 43 -12.31 -2.49 -3.15
C ASN A 43 -11.76 -3.80 -3.73
N ALA A 44 -12.60 -4.57 -4.42
CA ALA A 44 -12.17 -5.81 -5.07
C ALA A 44 -11.15 -5.56 -6.19
N VAL A 45 -11.32 -4.49 -6.95
CA VAL A 45 -10.37 -4.08 -8.01
C VAL A 45 -9.03 -3.69 -7.40
N GLU A 46 -9.02 -2.92 -6.31
CA GLU A 46 -7.80 -2.53 -5.60
C GLU A 46 -7.05 -3.75 -5.07
N GLN A 47 -7.75 -4.68 -4.41
CA GLN A 47 -7.16 -5.93 -3.94
C GLN A 47 -6.57 -6.74 -5.09
N TYR A 48 -7.31 -6.91 -6.19
CA TYR A 48 -6.85 -7.63 -7.36
C TYR A 48 -5.57 -7.02 -7.95
N ILE A 49 -5.52 -5.68 -8.10
CA ILE A 49 -4.33 -4.97 -8.59
C ILE A 49 -3.13 -5.23 -7.68
N GLY A 50 -3.33 -5.18 -6.36
CA GLY A 50 -2.28 -5.44 -5.38
C GLY A 50 -1.77 -6.88 -5.42
N ASP A 51 -2.67 -7.85 -5.49
CA ASP A 51 -2.32 -9.28 -5.54
C ASP A 51 -1.59 -9.63 -6.85
N GLN A 52 -2.04 -9.08 -7.99
CA GLN A 52 -1.33 -9.24 -9.27
C GLN A 52 0.05 -8.60 -9.24
N ALA A 53 0.18 -7.43 -8.62
CA ALA A 53 1.48 -6.78 -8.49
C ALA A 53 2.48 -7.59 -7.64
N ILE A 54 1.99 -8.35 -6.65
CA ILE A 54 2.81 -9.29 -5.88
C ILE A 54 3.21 -10.47 -6.75
N ALA A 55 2.27 -11.08 -7.45
CA ALA A 55 2.50 -12.26 -8.29
C ALA A 55 3.47 -11.98 -9.44
N GLU A 56 3.36 -10.81 -10.06
CA GLU A 56 4.20 -10.40 -11.21
C GLU A 56 5.50 -9.68 -10.78
N GLY A 57 5.69 -9.43 -9.48
CA GLY A 57 6.89 -8.77 -8.97
C GLY A 57 7.01 -7.30 -9.36
N PHE A 58 5.90 -6.57 -9.51
CA PHE A 58 5.95 -5.15 -9.85
C PHE A 58 6.62 -4.34 -8.74
N SER A 59 7.49 -3.42 -9.15
CA SER A 59 8.23 -2.52 -8.25
C SER A 59 7.81 -1.06 -8.42
N PHE A 60 8.11 -0.26 -7.42
CA PHE A 60 7.98 1.19 -7.53
C PHE A 60 9.15 1.76 -8.34
N SER A 61 8.85 2.73 -9.20
CA SER A 61 9.88 3.53 -9.88
C SER A 61 10.05 4.86 -9.16
N CYS A 62 11.26 5.20 -8.78
CA CYS A 62 11.62 6.53 -8.32
C CYS A 62 12.38 7.22 -9.44
N THR A 63 11.81 8.29 -9.98
CA THR A 63 12.40 9.07 -11.07
C THR A 63 13.05 10.37 -10.58
N GLU A 64 12.77 10.77 -9.34
CA GLU A 64 13.30 12.01 -8.78
C GLU A 64 14.74 11.85 -8.32
N GLU A 65 15.56 12.87 -8.59
CA GLU A 65 16.93 12.96 -8.09
C GLU A 65 16.95 13.04 -6.57
N MET A 66 17.98 12.43 -5.98
CA MET A 66 18.14 12.43 -4.53
C MET A 66 18.47 13.84 -4.02
N SER A 67 17.64 14.35 -3.13
CA SER A 67 17.80 15.70 -2.53
C SER A 67 18.95 15.82 -1.52
N GLY A 68 19.58 14.70 -1.15
CA GLY A 68 20.58 14.63 -0.07
C GLY A 68 19.98 14.68 1.35
N LYS A 69 18.68 14.91 1.49
CA LYS A 69 18.00 14.90 2.80
C LYS A 69 17.70 13.48 3.24
N LYS A 70 17.86 13.23 4.55
CA LYS A 70 17.54 11.96 5.21
C LYS A 70 16.57 12.22 6.37
N ILE A 71 15.41 11.61 6.34
CA ILE A 71 14.30 11.86 7.27
C ILE A 71 14.14 10.65 8.19
N ALA A 72 14.05 10.89 9.49
CA ALA A 72 13.74 9.87 10.49
C ALA A 72 12.23 9.70 10.58
N ILE A 73 11.74 8.46 10.49
CA ILE A 73 10.33 8.10 10.66
C ILE A 73 10.24 7.21 11.90
N VAL A 74 9.43 7.60 12.87
CA VAL A 74 9.21 6.81 14.08
C VAL A 74 7.92 6.00 13.93
N GLY A 75 8.07 4.67 13.92
CA GLY A 75 7.01 3.69 13.74
C GLY A 75 6.92 3.13 12.33
N GLY A 76 6.99 1.80 12.21
CA GLY A 76 6.92 1.03 10.96
C GLY A 76 5.53 0.48 10.65
N GLY A 77 4.49 1.16 11.11
CA GLY A 77 3.11 0.88 10.74
C GLY A 77 2.74 1.45 9.36
N PRO A 78 1.47 1.30 8.93
CA PRO A 78 1.03 1.76 7.61
C PRO A 78 1.31 3.25 7.36
N ALA A 79 1.14 4.10 8.37
CA ALA A 79 1.40 5.53 8.26
C ALA A 79 2.89 5.84 8.01
N GLY A 80 3.79 5.24 8.79
CA GLY A 80 5.24 5.45 8.65
C GLY A 80 5.78 4.93 7.33
N MET A 81 5.33 3.75 6.91
CA MET A 81 5.72 3.17 5.62
C MET A 81 5.16 3.98 4.44
N SER A 82 3.91 4.46 4.53
CA SER A 82 3.34 5.36 3.52
C SER A 82 4.11 6.68 3.44
N ALA A 83 4.53 7.23 4.59
CA ALA A 83 5.40 8.42 4.62
C ALA A 83 6.75 8.14 3.94
N ALA A 84 7.39 7.00 4.22
CA ALA A 84 8.65 6.61 3.57
C ALA A 84 8.49 6.53 2.05
N TYR A 85 7.42 5.89 1.58
CA TYR A 85 7.09 5.80 0.16
C TYR A 85 6.92 7.18 -0.50
N GLN A 86 6.12 8.07 0.09
CA GLN A 86 5.90 9.41 -0.47
C GLN A 86 7.16 10.27 -0.43
N LEU A 87 7.95 10.20 0.65
CA LEU A 87 9.23 10.88 0.75
C LEU A 87 10.22 10.41 -0.32
N ARG A 88 10.25 9.09 -0.58
CA ARG A 88 11.12 8.54 -1.63
C ARG A 88 10.71 9.03 -3.02
N LYS A 89 9.41 9.15 -3.30
CA LYS A 89 8.90 9.74 -4.54
C LYS A 89 9.32 11.21 -4.72
N LEU A 90 9.55 11.93 -3.62
CA LEU A 90 10.04 13.31 -3.62
C LEU A 90 11.58 13.40 -3.61
N GLY A 91 12.29 12.29 -3.80
CA GLY A 91 13.74 12.25 -3.81
C GLY A 91 14.38 12.32 -2.42
N HIS A 92 13.64 12.10 -1.34
CA HIS A 92 14.18 12.10 0.01
C HIS A 92 14.46 10.69 0.51
N ALA A 93 15.63 10.48 1.12
CA ALA A 93 15.90 9.24 1.84
C ALA A 93 15.19 9.25 3.20
N SER A 94 14.80 8.07 3.68
CA SER A 94 14.22 7.92 5.01
C SER A 94 14.81 6.72 5.76
N VAL A 95 14.71 6.77 7.09
CA VAL A 95 15.03 5.65 7.99
C VAL A 95 13.84 5.45 8.91
N ILE A 96 13.31 4.25 8.92
CA ILE A 96 12.18 3.88 9.79
C ILE A 96 12.77 3.27 11.08
N PHE A 97 12.38 3.84 12.21
CA PHE A 97 12.68 3.31 13.55
C PHE A 97 11.44 2.59 14.07
N GLU A 98 11.54 1.28 14.24
CA GLU A 98 10.46 0.42 14.72
C GLU A 98 10.87 -0.23 16.03
N SER A 99 9.95 -0.31 16.98
CA SER A 99 10.18 -0.92 18.29
C SER A 99 10.01 -2.44 18.30
N HIS A 100 9.28 -2.98 17.32
CA HIS A 100 9.10 -4.42 17.14
C HIS A 100 10.17 -4.98 16.21
N ASP A 101 10.28 -6.29 16.19
CA ASP A 101 11.21 -7.03 15.32
C ASP A 101 10.81 -7.03 13.84
N LYS A 102 9.57 -6.67 13.54
CA LYS A 102 9.01 -6.61 12.18
C LYS A 102 8.18 -5.35 11.95
N LEU A 103 8.25 -4.85 10.72
CA LEU A 103 7.34 -3.79 10.25
C LEU A 103 5.92 -4.32 10.04
N GLY A 104 4.96 -3.41 9.96
CA GLY A 104 3.57 -3.73 9.68
C GLY A 104 2.57 -3.08 10.63
N GLY A 105 2.99 -2.80 11.86
CA GLY A 105 2.14 -2.16 12.86
C GLY A 105 0.80 -2.87 13.02
N MET A 106 -0.31 -2.15 12.98
CA MET A 106 -1.65 -2.73 13.14
C MET A 106 -2.03 -3.76 12.07
N MET A 107 -1.48 -3.65 10.86
CA MET A 107 -1.73 -4.66 9.82
C MET A 107 -1.15 -6.05 10.19
N ARG A 108 -0.08 -6.08 10.99
CA ARG A 108 0.56 -7.33 11.44
C ARG A 108 0.12 -7.75 12.82
N PHE A 109 0.09 -6.81 13.77
CA PHE A 109 -0.06 -7.13 15.20
C PHE A 109 -1.49 -6.90 15.73
N GLY A 110 -2.35 -6.21 14.98
CA GLY A 110 -3.71 -5.88 15.42
C GLY A 110 -4.82 -6.56 14.64
N ILE A 111 -4.64 -6.77 13.34
CA ILE A 111 -5.64 -7.41 12.49
C ILE A 111 -5.32 -8.91 12.39
N PRO A 112 -6.32 -9.81 12.55
CA PRO A 112 -6.09 -11.23 12.46
C PRO A 112 -5.47 -11.67 11.13
N SER A 113 -4.53 -12.61 11.18
CA SER A 113 -3.76 -13.08 10.02
C SER A 113 -4.61 -13.74 8.92
N TYR A 114 -5.79 -14.24 9.25
CA TYR A 114 -6.72 -14.74 8.23
C TYR A 114 -7.26 -13.60 7.33
N ARG A 115 -7.24 -12.35 7.78
CA ARG A 115 -7.64 -11.17 7.00
C ARG A 115 -6.45 -10.48 6.36
N THR A 116 -5.33 -10.36 7.08
CA THR A 116 -4.09 -9.73 6.62
C THR A 116 -2.93 -10.72 6.70
N PRO A 117 -2.86 -11.70 5.79
CA PRO A 117 -1.80 -12.72 5.84
C PRO A 117 -0.43 -12.13 5.50
N ASP A 118 0.59 -12.59 6.23
CA ASP A 118 1.99 -12.16 6.03
C ASP A 118 2.47 -12.40 4.59
N SER A 119 1.94 -13.42 3.92
CA SER A 119 2.25 -13.71 2.51
C SER A 119 1.89 -12.58 1.53
N HIS A 120 1.03 -11.66 1.92
CA HIS A 120 0.68 -10.47 1.14
C HIS A 120 1.28 -9.19 1.75
N LEU A 121 1.36 -9.13 3.07
CA LEU A 121 1.92 -7.97 3.78
C LEU A 121 3.41 -7.83 3.54
N ASP A 122 4.18 -8.90 3.68
CA ASP A 122 5.65 -8.85 3.52
C ASP A 122 6.09 -8.41 2.12
N PRO A 123 5.50 -8.90 1.01
CA PRO A 123 5.85 -8.39 -0.32
C PRO A 123 5.57 -6.90 -0.50
N GLU A 124 4.46 -6.37 0.03
CA GLU A 124 4.16 -4.94 -0.04
C GLU A 124 5.15 -4.10 0.78
N ILE A 125 5.50 -4.55 1.99
CA ILE A 125 6.54 -3.92 2.81
C ILE A 125 7.88 -3.92 2.07
N ASN A 126 8.31 -5.07 1.57
CA ASN A 126 9.59 -5.20 0.87
C ASN A 126 9.67 -4.30 -0.36
N ARG A 127 8.54 -4.13 -1.07
CA ARG A 127 8.46 -3.21 -2.22
C ARG A 127 8.69 -1.75 -1.82
N ILE A 128 8.25 -1.35 -0.64
CA ILE A 128 8.47 0.02 -0.12
C ILE A 128 9.93 0.22 0.32
N LEU A 129 10.57 -0.83 0.84
CA LEU A 129 11.93 -0.77 1.33
C LEU A 129 13.00 -0.87 0.23
N ALA A 130 12.64 -1.37 -0.95
CA ALA A 130 13.53 -1.51 -2.10
C ALA A 130 13.82 -0.16 -2.76
#